data_d328aec9da914584a2a0aad0ab3001a3
#
_entry.id   d328aec9da914584a2a0aad0ab3001a3
#
_cell.length_a   1.000
_cell.length_b   1.000
_cell.length_c   1.000
_cell.angle_alpha   90.00
_cell.angle_beta   90.00
_cell.angle_gamma   90.00
#
_symmetry.space_group_name_H-M   'P 1'
#
loop_
_entity.id
_entity.type
_entity.pdbx_description
1 polymer ?
#
loop_
_entity_poly.entity_id
_entity_poly.type
_entity_poly.pdbx_seq_one_letter_code
_entity_poly.pdbx_strand_id
1 'polypeptide(L)' 'MEENDLKKIICVANYLGKEEILCQLSEECNELSQACLKYRRVIKGLTPKSEEEVREKLFEEVSDVLMNIEQIKYLFDKE' A
#
# COMPACT_ATOMS: atom_id res chain seq x y z
N MET A 1 -12.27 -6.66 -4.59
CA MET A 1 -12.52 -6.01 -3.28
C MET A 1 -14.02 -6.09 -2.97
N GLU A 2 -14.36 -6.58 -1.82
CA GLU A 2 -15.75 -6.68 -1.43
C GLU A 2 -16.35 -5.32 -1.11
N GLU A 3 -17.66 -5.19 -1.29
CA GLU A 3 -18.37 -3.94 -1.05
C GLU A 3 -18.21 -3.40 0.36
N ASN A 4 -18.22 -4.29 1.39
CA ASN A 4 -18.03 -3.86 2.78
C ASN A 4 -16.64 -3.30 3.02
N ASP A 5 -15.63 -3.88 2.40
CA ASP A 5 -14.26 -3.41 2.52
C ASP A 5 -14.10 -2.05 1.86
N LEU A 6 -14.72 -1.86 0.70
CA LEU A 6 -14.72 -0.59 0.00
C LEU A 6 -15.38 0.51 0.82
N LYS A 7 -16.51 0.20 1.47
CA LYS A 7 -17.19 1.16 2.34
C LYS A 7 -16.33 1.60 3.52
N LYS A 8 -15.62 0.65 4.13
CA LYS A 8 -14.70 0.96 5.24
C LYS A 8 -13.56 1.87 4.79
N ILE A 9 -12.98 1.56 3.65
CA ILE A 9 -11.89 2.34 3.06
C ILE A 9 -12.35 3.78 2.78
N ILE A 10 -13.53 3.94 2.22
CA ILE A 10 -14.10 5.26 1.92
C ILE A 10 -14.42 6.02 3.20
N CYS A 11 -14.94 5.35 4.23
CA CYS A 11 -15.23 5.96 5.52
C CYS A 11 -13.97 6.54 6.14
N VAL A 12 -12.87 5.79 6.14
CA VAL A 12 -11.58 6.25 6.65
C VAL A 12 -11.08 7.44 5.83
N ALA A 13 -11.21 7.38 4.51
CA ALA A 13 -10.78 8.44 3.61
C ALA A 13 -11.52 9.75 3.90
N ASN A 14 -12.84 9.68 4.12
CA ASN A 14 -13.65 10.86 4.47
C ASN A 14 -13.25 11.45 5.82
N TYR A 15 -12.94 10.58 6.78
CA TYR A 15 -12.52 11.02 8.11
C TYR A 15 -11.16 11.72 8.08
N LEU A 16 -10.20 11.15 7.38
CA LEU A 16 -8.84 11.69 7.34
C LEU A 16 -8.69 12.89 6.40
N GLY A 17 -9.39 12.86 5.28
CA GLY A 17 -9.35 13.93 4.29
C GLY A 17 -8.20 13.80 3.30
N LYS A 18 -8.25 14.66 2.27
CA LYS A 18 -7.34 14.60 1.13
C LYS A 18 -5.87 14.69 1.49
N GLU A 19 -5.53 15.66 2.34
CA GLU A 19 -4.13 15.89 2.70
C GLU A 19 -3.50 14.69 3.39
N GLU A 20 -4.22 14.09 4.35
CA GLU A 20 -3.72 12.93 5.07
C GLU A 20 -3.62 11.70 4.18
N ILE A 21 -4.58 11.50 3.29
CA ILE A 21 -4.55 10.37 2.37
C ILE A 21 -3.39 10.50 1.38
N LEU A 22 -3.11 11.71 0.90
CA LEU A 22 -1.94 11.95 0.04
C LEU A 22 -0.64 11.63 0.79
N CYS A 23 -0.55 12.04 2.04
CA CYS A 23 0.61 11.75 2.88
C CYS A 23 0.78 10.24 3.08
N GLN A 24 -0.31 9.54 3.39
CA GLN A 24 -0.28 8.09 3.57
C GLN A 24 0.15 7.36 2.31
N LEU A 25 -0.37 7.77 1.15
CA LEU A 25 0.03 7.15 -0.11
C LEU A 25 1.53 7.31 -0.35
N SER A 26 2.06 8.49 -0.09
CA SER A 26 3.50 8.74 -0.22
C SER A 26 4.31 7.81 0.67
N GLU A 27 3.92 7.68 1.94
CA GLU A 27 4.60 6.79 2.89
C GLU A 27 4.51 5.33 2.47
N GLU A 28 3.32 4.88 2.04
CA GLU A 28 3.12 3.50 1.61
C GLU A 28 3.90 3.19 0.33
N CYS A 29 4.03 4.15 -0.56
CA CYS A 29 4.86 3.98 -1.76
C CYS A 29 6.33 3.81 -1.41
N ASN A 30 6.82 4.54 -0.41
CA ASN A 30 8.19 4.37 0.09
C ASN A 30 8.40 2.98 0.69
N GLU A 31 7.45 2.49 1.46
CA GLU A 31 7.52 1.16 2.05
C GLU A 31 7.46 0.08 0.98
N LEU A 32 6.62 0.25 -0.04
CA LEU A 32 6.55 -0.67 -1.17
C LEU A 32 7.88 -0.70 -1.91
N SER A 33 8.48 0.44 -2.15
CA SER A 33 9.78 0.54 -2.80
C SER A 33 10.84 -0.27 -2.04
N GLN A 34 10.89 -0.12 -0.72
CA GLN A 34 11.82 -0.87 0.12
C GLN A 34 11.56 -2.37 0.07
N ALA A 35 10.28 -2.77 0.10
CA ALA A 35 9.91 -4.19 0.03
C ALA A 35 10.36 -4.81 -1.29
N CYS A 36 10.22 -4.09 -2.39
CA CYS A 36 10.68 -4.55 -3.70
C CYS A 36 12.20 -4.77 -3.72
N LEU A 37 12.95 -3.83 -3.19
CA LEU A 37 14.42 -3.92 -3.14
C LEU A 37 14.88 -5.06 -2.24
N LYS A 38 14.23 -5.26 -1.11
CA LYS A 38 14.55 -6.37 -0.21
C LYS A 38 14.30 -7.72 -0.88
N TYR A 39 13.17 -7.85 -1.59
CA TYR A 39 12.86 -9.08 -2.30
C TYR A 39 13.90 -9.36 -3.39
N ARG A 40 14.29 -8.32 -4.13
CA ARG A 40 15.33 -8.44 -5.15
C ARG A 40 16.63 -8.99 -4.57
N ARG A 41 17.03 -8.51 -3.38
CA ARG A 41 18.25 -8.99 -2.71
C ARG A 41 18.16 -10.47 -2.35
N VAL A 42 16.97 -10.91 -1.90
CA VAL A 42 16.76 -12.32 -1.59
C VAL A 42 16.87 -13.18 -2.85
N ILE A 43 16.24 -12.76 -3.94
CA ILE A 43 16.30 -13.46 -5.22
C ILE A 43 17.75 -13.60 -5.68
N LYS A 44 18.58 -12.60 -5.47
CA LYS A 44 19.99 -12.60 -5.85
C LYS A 44 20.90 -13.32 -4.85
N GLY A 45 20.36 -13.80 -3.74
CA GLY A 45 21.13 -14.46 -2.71
C GLY A 45 22.05 -13.56 -1.92
N LEU A 46 21.74 -12.26 -1.83
CA LEU A 46 22.59 -11.28 -1.16
C LEU A 46 22.27 -11.09 0.31
N THR A 47 21.24 -11.75 0.82
CA THR A 47 20.80 -11.65 2.20
C THR A 47 20.29 -13.02 2.65
N PRO A 48 20.44 -13.37 3.97
CA PRO A 48 19.99 -14.66 4.47
C PRO A 48 18.49 -14.78 4.72
N LYS A 49 17.69 -13.76 4.43
CA LYS A 49 16.25 -13.81 4.66
C LYS A 49 15.57 -14.79 3.72
N SER A 50 14.45 -15.38 4.15
CA SER A 50 13.70 -16.30 3.33
C SER A 50 12.87 -15.57 2.28
N GLU A 51 12.68 -16.19 1.13
CA GLU A 51 11.82 -15.63 0.07
C GLU A 51 10.38 -15.50 0.55
N GLU A 52 9.91 -16.45 1.36
CA GLU A 52 8.54 -16.41 1.88
C GLU A 52 8.26 -15.16 2.70
N GLU A 53 9.17 -14.80 3.62
CA GLU A 53 9.02 -13.61 4.45
C GLU A 53 8.94 -12.33 3.62
N VAL A 54 9.84 -12.17 2.66
CA VAL A 54 9.88 -10.95 1.86
C VAL A 54 8.73 -10.89 0.88
N ARG A 55 8.22 -12.05 0.43
CA ARG A 55 7.02 -12.11 -0.43
C ARG A 55 5.79 -11.65 0.33
N GLU A 56 5.60 -12.14 1.56
CA GLU A 56 4.47 -11.73 2.40
C GLU A 56 4.50 -10.23 2.65
N LYS A 57 5.68 -9.70 2.96
CA LYS A 57 5.83 -8.26 3.19
C LYS A 57 5.52 -7.46 1.92
N LEU A 58 5.98 -7.93 0.77
CA LEU A 58 5.69 -7.28 -0.50
C LEU A 58 4.18 -7.19 -0.76
N PHE A 59 3.47 -8.31 -0.59
CA PHE A 59 2.02 -8.32 -0.81
C PHE A 59 1.27 -7.45 0.18
N GLU A 60 1.73 -7.38 1.43
CA GLU A 60 1.17 -6.47 2.43
C GLU A 60 1.29 -5.02 1.97
N GLU A 61 2.47 -4.63 1.51
CA GLU A 61 2.70 -3.25 1.04
C GLU A 61 1.94 -2.94 -0.25
N VAL A 62 1.84 -3.91 -1.16
CA VAL A 62 1.02 -3.76 -2.38
C VAL A 62 -0.44 -3.51 -2.01
N SER A 63 -0.97 -4.27 -1.06
CA SER A 63 -2.36 -4.13 -0.61
C SER A 63 -2.60 -2.75 -0.01
N ASP A 64 -1.67 -2.26 0.81
CA ASP A 64 -1.78 -0.94 1.44
C ASP A 64 -1.78 0.18 0.40
N VAL A 65 -0.91 0.08 -0.60
CA VAL A 65 -0.86 1.07 -1.69
C VAL A 65 -2.15 1.04 -2.51
N LEU A 66 -2.64 -0.15 -2.85
CA LEU A 66 -3.89 -0.28 -3.61
C LEU A 66 -5.07 0.32 -2.86
N MET A 67 -5.12 0.12 -1.54
CA MET A 67 -6.16 0.70 -0.69
C MET A 67 -6.10 2.23 -0.74
N ASN A 68 -4.92 2.81 -0.61
CA ASN A 68 -4.75 4.26 -0.69
C ASN A 68 -5.12 4.80 -2.08
N ILE A 69 -4.82 4.06 -3.15
CA ILE A 69 -5.19 4.45 -4.50
C ILE A 69 -6.71 4.54 -4.64
N GLU A 70 -7.44 3.56 -4.10
CA GLU A 70 -8.91 3.61 -4.12
C GLU A 70 -9.44 4.82 -3.34
N GLN A 71 -8.82 5.14 -2.22
CA GLN A 71 -9.19 6.33 -1.43
C GLN A 71 -8.94 7.62 -2.19
N ILE A 72 -7.81 7.72 -2.89
CA ILE A 72 -7.48 8.88 -3.73
C ILE A 72 -8.50 9.04 -4.85
N LYS A 73 -8.81 7.95 -5.55
CA LYS A 73 -9.79 7.98 -6.64
C LYS A 73 -11.14 8.50 -6.14
N TYR A 74 -11.59 8.01 -4.99
CA TYR A 74 -12.85 8.45 -4.41
C TYR A 74 -12.84 9.92 -4.02
N LEU A 75 -11.79 10.37 -3.30
CA LEU A 75 -11.73 11.74 -2.79
C LEU A 75 -11.59 12.79 -3.89
N PHE A 76 -10.96 12.46 -5.00
CA PHE A 76 -10.68 13.41 -6.08
C PHE A 76 -11.61 13.26 -7.29
N ASP A 77 -12.48 12.27 -7.28
CA ASP A 77 -13.37 11.98 -8.41
C ASP A 77 -14.37 13.11 -8.72
N LYS A 78 -14.69 13.93 -7.73
CA LYS A 78 -15.69 15.01 -7.86
C LYS A 78 -15.08 16.37 -8.20
N GLU A 79 -13.82 16.41 -8.51
CA GLU A 79 -13.14 17.66 -8.88
C GLU A 79 -13.02 17.85 -10.42
#